data_988c6922ae510279d11ce4ba5966f176
#
_entry.id   988c6922ae510279d11ce4ba5966f176
#
_cell.length_a   1.000
_cell.length_b   1.000
_cell.length_c   1.000
_cell.angle_alpha   90.00
_cell.angle_beta   90.00
_cell.angle_gamma   90.00
#
_symmetry.space_group_name_H-M   'P 1'
#
loop_
_entity.id
_entity.type
_entity.pdbx_description
1 polymer ?
#
loop_
_entity_poly.entity_id
_entity_poly.type
_entity_poly.pdbx_seq_one_letter_code
_entity_poly.pdbx_strand_id
1 'polypeptide(L)'
;MSMCLCCGPISLGRRSFLASAVAGTSLSASALGQTPPASAGPAKAELLNDLVAANRILYDQGVVDGFGHVSVRHDKDPNRYLLSRSMAPALVTHADIMEYDLDSVPVDAQDRTSYLERFIHGELYKARPDVIAIVHSHSPAVLPFADTNVTLKPMNHIAGFLGTGAPVFEIRKAGGPATDMLIRNQTLGQALAASMGKHSILLMRGHGSVAAAQSIRHVVFRAVYTEVNARVQIEAMKLGTPTFLNAEEASAAARTNDGLVDRPWALWKQRAMAKG
;
A
#
# COMPACT_ATOMS: atom_id res chain seq x y z
N MET A 1 -1.58 47.67 -54.49
CA MET A 1 -2.87 47.82 -55.27
C MET A 1 -3.75 46.67 -54.77
N SER A 2 -4.87 46.78 -54.07
CA SER A 2 -5.87 47.82 -53.91
C SER A 2 -6.46 47.78 -52.55
N MET A 3 -6.72 48.93 -51.97
CA MET A 3 -7.54 49.18 -50.77
C MET A 3 -9.02 48.82 -51.03
N CYS A 4 -9.72 48.43 -49.97
CA CYS A 4 -11.12 48.88 -49.83
C CYS A 4 -11.47 49.01 -48.34
N LEU A 5 -11.75 50.22 -47.93
CA LEU A 5 -12.38 50.69 -46.71
C LEU A 5 -13.85 50.28 -46.69
N CYS A 6 -14.40 49.99 -45.49
CA CYS A 6 -15.76 50.37 -45.11
C CYS A 6 -15.84 50.46 -43.59
N CYS A 7 -15.66 51.67 -43.06
CA CYS A 7 -16.06 52.06 -41.70
C CYS A 7 -17.53 52.50 -41.72
N GLY A 8 -18.34 51.99 -40.80
CA GLY A 8 -19.63 52.56 -40.44
C GLY A 8 -19.83 52.47 -38.91
N PRO A 9 -20.20 53.56 -38.21
CA PRO A 9 -20.34 53.56 -36.77
C PRO A 9 -21.69 53.00 -36.34
N ILE A 10 -21.70 52.01 -35.45
CA ILE A 10 -22.91 51.50 -34.82
C ILE A 10 -23.14 52.23 -33.50
N SER A 11 -24.27 52.89 -33.40
CA SER A 11 -24.74 53.66 -32.26
C SER A 11 -25.06 52.74 -31.06
N LEU A 12 -24.56 53.11 -29.88
CA LEU A 12 -24.87 52.50 -28.60
C LEU A 12 -26.25 52.89 -28.10
N GLY A 13 -27.22 51.97 -28.21
CA GLY A 13 -28.51 52.10 -27.53
C GLY A 13 -28.36 51.69 -26.06
N ARG A 14 -28.61 52.60 -25.15
CA ARG A 14 -28.75 52.32 -23.71
C ARG A 14 -29.97 51.43 -23.49
N ARG A 15 -29.77 50.17 -23.14
CA ARG A 15 -30.82 49.31 -22.52
C ARG A 15 -30.48 49.13 -21.06
N SER A 16 -31.35 49.67 -20.22
CA SER A 16 -31.33 49.51 -18.75
C SER A 16 -31.55 48.06 -18.40
N PHE A 17 -30.55 47.40 -17.83
CA PHE A 17 -30.71 46.08 -17.21
C PHE A 17 -31.09 46.30 -15.75
N LEU A 18 -32.33 45.94 -15.41
CA LEU A 18 -32.77 45.71 -14.05
C LEU A 18 -32.05 44.49 -13.47
N ALA A 19 -31.13 44.69 -12.56
CA ALA A 19 -30.47 43.64 -11.85
C ALA A 19 -31.41 43.14 -10.74
N SER A 20 -32.04 41.97 -10.99
CA SER A 20 -32.71 41.22 -9.89
C SER A 20 -31.63 40.53 -9.08
N ALA A 21 -31.39 41.02 -7.88
CA ALA A 21 -30.54 40.36 -6.89
C ALA A 21 -31.27 39.16 -6.33
N VAL A 22 -30.94 37.95 -6.85
CA VAL A 22 -31.29 36.70 -6.18
C VAL A 22 -30.31 36.50 -5.04
N ALA A 23 -30.78 36.71 -3.82
CA ALA A 23 -30.05 36.36 -2.60
C ALA A 23 -29.96 34.82 -2.52
N GLY A 24 -28.89 34.26 -3.08
CA GLY A 24 -28.55 32.87 -2.89
C GLY A 24 -28.02 32.67 -1.48
N THR A 25 -28.85 32.10 -0.60
CA THR A 25 -28.39 31.54 0.68
C THR A 25 -27.52 30.34 0.36
N SER A 26 -26.20 30.55 0.34
CA SER A 26 -25.22 29.46 0.35
C SER A 26 -25.32 28.73 1.69
N LEU A 27 -26.06 27.62 1.70
CA LEU A 27 -25.96 26.61 2.75
C LEU A 27 -24.53 26.05 2.66
N SER A 28 -23.64 26.60 3.47
CA SER A 28 -22.35 25.93 3.75
C SER A 28 -22.70 24.61 4.41
N ALA A 29 -22.61 23.52 3.64
CA ALA A 29 -22.60 22.17 4.20
C ALA A 29 -21.35 22.11 5.08
N SER A 30 -21.53 22.29 6.38
CA SER A 30 -20.51 21.96 7.37
C SER A 30 -20.18 20.49 7.14
N ALA A 31 -18.98 20.20 6.65
CA ALA A 31 -18.43 18.87 6.70
C ALA A 31 -18.47 18.48 8.18
N LEU A 32 -19.40 17.57 8.53
CA LEU A 32 -19.44 16.97 9.86
C LEU A 32 -18.10 16.24 9.99
N GLY A 33 -17.13 16.88 10.65
CA GLY A 33 -15.85 16.27 10.97
C GLY A 33 -16.15 15.02 11.78
N GLN A 34 -15.77 13.86 11.23
CA GLN A 34 -15.87 12.61 11.98
C GLN A 34 -15.06 12.78 13.27
N THR A 35 -15.70 12.55 14.41
CA THR A 35 -15.01 12.53 15.69
C THR A 35 -13.90 11.47 15.60
N PRO A 36 -12.63 11.81 15.92
CA PRO A 36 -11.56 10.83 15.92
C PRO A 36 -11.93 9.63 16.78
N PRO A 37 -11.58 8.40 16.36
CA PRO A 37 -11.83 7.21 17.15
C PRO A 37 -11.03 7.26 18.47
N ALA A 38 -11.53 6.63 19.52
CA ALA A 38 -10.81 6.52 20.78
C ALA A 38 -9.52 5.69 20.61
N SER A 39 -8.43 6.10 21.26
CA SER A 39 -7.17 5.35 21.24
C SER A 39 -7.27 4.04 22.04
N ALA A 40 -6.59 2.99 21.57
CA ALA A 40 -6.36 1.75 22.34
C ALA A 40 -5.34 1.95 23.47
N GLY A 41 -4.74 3.13 23.57
CA GLY A 41 -3.65 3.45 24.50
C GLY A 41 -2.27 3.08 23.94
N PRO A 42 -1.18 3.35 24.67
CA PRO A 42 0.17 3.18 24.15
C PRO A 42 0.46 1.72 23.78
N ALA A 43 0.95 1.49 22.57
CA ALA A 43 1.43 0.19 22.14
C ALA A 43 2.72 -0.21 22.91
N LYS A 44 3.03 -1.50 22.94
CA LYS A 44 4.28 -1.98 23.53
C LYS A 44 5.49 -1.40 22.81
N ALA A 45 6.51 -1.01 23.57
CA ALA A 45 7.75 -0.45 23.00
C ALA A 45 8.43 -1.42 22.01
N GLU A 46 8.38 -2.73 22.28
CA GLU A 46 8.92 -3.74 21.36
C GLU A 46 8.21 -3.73 20.00
N LEU A 47 6.88 -3.60 19.98
CA LEU A 47 6.10 -3.53 18.75
C LEU A 47 6.47 -2.30 17.93
N LEU A 48 6.63 -1.14 18.58
CA LEU A 48 7.06 0.10 17.93
C LEU A 48 8.48 -0.02 17.39
N ASN A 49 9.41 -0.61 18.18
CA ASN A 49 10.78 -0.87 17.74
C ASN A 49 10.83 -1.78 16.51
N ASP A 50 10.02 -2.84 16.49
CA ASP A 50 9.97 -3.75 15.35
C ASP A 50 9.31 -3.10 14.12
N LEU A 51 8.31 -2.24 14.32
CA LEU A 51 7.68 -1.50 13.20
C LEU A 51 8.65 -0.48 12.57
N VAL A 52 9.41 0.26 13.37
CA VAL A 52 10.47 1.15 12.89
C VAL A 52 11.56 0.35 12.16
N ALA A 53 12.01 -0.76 12.76
CA ALA A 53 13.00 -1.63 12.14
C ALA A 53 12.49 -2.20 10.80
N ALA A 54 11.23 -2.60 10.70
CA ALA A 54 10.62 -3.11 9.47
C ALA A 54 10.71 -2.10 8.32
N ASN A 55 10.39 -0.82 8.57
CA ASN A 55 10.53 0.25 7.58
C ASN A 55 11.96 0.34 7.04
N ARG A 56 12.96 0.36 7.95
CA ARG A 56 14.37 0.47 7.59
C ARG A 56 14.92 -0.79 6.91
N ILE A 57 14.49 -1.99 7.34
CA ILE A 57 14.86 -3.25 6.70
C ILE A 57 14.34 -3.29 5.26
N LEU A 58 13.08 -2.95 5.03
CA LEU A 58 12.50 -2.96 3.69
C LEU A 58 13.24 -2.01 2.74
N TYR A 59 13.68 -0.85 3.24
CA TYR A 59 14.55 0.08 2.50
C TYR A 59 15.94 -0.53 2.26
N ASP A 60 16.61 -1.08 3.30
CA ASP A 60 17.96 -1.68 3.16
C ASP A 60 17.98 -2.87 2.19
N GLN A 61 16.85 -3.61 2.10
CA GLN A 61 16.71 -4.75 1.19
C GLN A 61 16.19 -4.36 -0.21
N GLY A 62 15.95 -3.07 -0.48
CA GLY A 62 15.52 -2.56 -1.79
C GLY A 62 14.09 -2.95 -2.17
N VAL A 63 13.23 -3.23 -1.18
CA VAL A 63 11.80 -3.52 -1.37
C VAL A 63 10.99 -2.22 -1.44
N VAL A 64 11.40 -1.21 -0.70
CA VAL A 64 10.84 0.14 -0.71
C VAL A 64 11.95 1.16 -0.93
N ASP A 65 11.58 2.36 -1.36
CA ASP A 65 12.49 3.50 -1.53
C ASP A 65 11.97 4.74 -0.77
N GLY A 66 11.68 5.84 -1.45
CA GLY A 66 10.94 6.99 -0.89
C GLY A 66 9.46 6.69 -0.70
N PHE A 67 8.96 5.62 -1.28
CA PHE A 67 7.57 5.17 -1.27
C PHE A 67 7.46 3.75 -0.71
N GLY A 68 6.23 3.35 -0.37
CA GLY A 68 5.92 2.10 0.31
C GLY A 68 5.77 2.32 1.81
N HIS A 69 5.12 1.37 2.48
CA HIS A 69 4.81 1.47 3.91
C HIS A 69 4.49 0.11 4.52
N VAL A 70 4.70 0.00 5.83
CA VAL A 70 4.39 -1.19 6.61
C VAL A 70 3.52 -0.82 7.80
N SER A 71 2.51 -1.64 8.07
CA SER A 71 1.64 -1.51 9.24
C SER A 71 1.61 -2.78 10.08
N VAL A 72 1.13 -2.64 11.31
CA VAL A 72 0.87 -3.76 12.21
C VAL A 72 -0.41 -3.50 13.01
N ARG A 73 -1.20 -4.55 13.30
CA ARG A 73 -2.31 -4.44 14.26
C ARG A 73 -1.80 -3.99 15.62
N HIS A 74 -2.62 -3.19 16.29
CA HIS A 74 -2.32 -2.77 17.66
C HIS A 74 -2.39 -3.97 18.62
N ASP A 75 -1.43 -4.06 19.55
CA ASP A 75 -1.32 -5.20 20.47
C ASP A 75 -2.39 -5.23 21.56
N LYS A 76 -3.16 -4.14 21.77
CA LYS A 76 -4.23 -4.05 22.76
C LYS A 76 -5.64 -4.11 22.15
N ASP A 77 -5.79 -3.71 20.89
CA ASP A 77 -7.09 -3.70 20.20
C ASP A 77 -6.92 -4.16 18.74
N PRO A 78 -7.44 -5.34 18.37
CA PRO A 78 -7.35 -5.84 17.00
C PRO A 78 -8.12 -4.99 15.97
N ASN A 79 -8.99 -4.06 16.42
CA ASN A 79 -9.68 -3.10 15.57
C ASN A 79 -8.89 -1.80 15.37
N ARG A 80 -7.63 -1.79 15.75
CA ARG A 80 -6.67 -0.69 15.54
C ARG A 80 -5.43 -1.20 14.83
N TYR A 81 -4.78 -0.32 14.08
CA TYR A 81 -3.47 -0.62 13.51
C TYR A 81 -2.52 0.58 13.61
N LEU A 82 -1.24 0.30 13.57
CA LEU A 82 -0.16 1.26 13.63
C LEU A 82 0.48 1.38 12.25
N LEU A 83 0.69 2.61 11.79
CA LEU A 83 1.31 2.94 10.51
C LEU A 83 2.03 4.29 10.68
N SER A 84 3.16 4.50 10.02
CA SER A 84 3.82 5.82 10.08
C SER A 84 3.00 6.91 9.37
N ARG A 85 3.24 8.17 9.72
CA ARG A 85 2.82 9.28 8.88
C ARG A 85 3.41 9.16 7.47
N SER A 86 2.84 9.87 6.51
CA SER A 86 3.34 9.86 5.11
C SER A 86 4.75 10.42 5.04
N MET A 87 5.74 9.53 4.90
CA MET A 87 7.16 9.85 4.78
C MET A 87 7.95 8.65 4.21
N ALA A 88 9.19 8.90 3.80
CA ALA A 88 10.07 7.84 3.33
C ALA A 88 10.34 6.80 4.43
N PRO A 89 10.20 5.49 4.16
CA PRO A 89 10.33 4.44 5.16
C PRO A 89 11.66 4.44 5.93
N ALA A 90 12.77 4.75 5.26
CA ALA A 90 14.10 4.80 5.89
C ALA A 90 14.21 5.81 7.03
N LEU A 91 13.37 6.87 7.01
CA LEU A 91 13.42 7.97 7.97
C LEU A 91 12.44 7.83 9.13
N VAL A 92 11.64 6.77 9.15
CA VAL A 92 10.62 6.55 10.19
C VAL A 92 11.24 6.37 11.55
N THR A 93 10.69 7.09 12.55
CA THR A 93 10.99 6.99 13.97
C THR A 93 9.74 6.64 14.78
N HIS A 94 9.86 6.42 16.08
CA HIS A 94 8.70 6.19 16.95
C HIS A 94 7.70 7.34 16.95
N ALA A 95 8.17 8.59 16.87
CA ALA A 95 7.30 9.78 16.86
C ALA A 95 6.46 9.90 15.59
N ASP A 96 6.83 9.18 14.55
CA ASP A 96 6.13 9.18 13.27
C ASP A 96 5.02 8.14 13.19
N ILE A 97 4.98 7.19 14.14
CA ILE A 97 3.95 6.14 14.18
C ILE A 97 2.61 6.74 14.64
N MET A 98 1.56 6.45 13.89
CA MET A 98 0.19 6.88 14.15
C MET A 98 -0.70 5.65 14.35
N GLU A 99 -1.71 5.80 15.19
CA GLU A 99 -2.77 4.82 15.38
C GLU A 99 -3.96 5.14 14.45
N TYR A 100 -4.54 4.11 13.87
CA TYR A 100 -5.73 4.19 12.99
C TYR A 100 -6.78 3.17 13.44
N ASP A 101 -8.04 3.49 13.20
CA ASP A 101 -9.09 2.47 13.17
C ASP A 101 -9.09 1.69 11.86
N LEU A 102 -9.94 0.66 11.74
CA LEU A 102 -10.03 -0.13 10.52
C LEU A 102 -10.71 0.62 9.35
N ASP A 103 -11.36 1.76 9.60
CA ASP A 103 -11.84 2.67 8.55
C ASP A 103 -10.73 3.58 8.03
N SER A 104 -9.52 3.40 8.55
CA SER A 104 -8.33 4.19 8.23
C SER A 104 -8.45 5.66 8.65
N VAL A 105 -9.24 5.93 9.70
CA VAL A 105 -9.31 7.23 10.36
C VAL A 105 -8.21 7.29 11.42
N PRO A 106 -7.33 8.31 11.40
CA PRO A 106 -6.32 8.46 12.44
C PRO A 106 -6.96 8.83 13.78
N VAL A 107 -6.47 8.22 14.87
CA VAL A 107 -6.91 8.48 16.24
C VAL A 107 -6.47 9.87 16.68
N ASP A 108 -5.21 10.20 16.43
CA ASP A 108 -4.60 11.47 16.76
C ASP A 108 -3.58 11.86 15.68
N ALA A 109 -4.01 12.67 14.75
CA ALA A 109 -3.16 13.10 13.64
C ALA A 109 -2.10 14.12 14.08
N GLN A 110 -2.41 15.04 15.00
CA GLN A 110 -1.50 16.12 15.45
C GLN A 110 -0.78 16.81 14.28
N ASP A 111 -1.52 17.20 13.24
CA ASP A 111 -1.02 17.78 11.98
C ASP A 111 -0.11 16.85 11.13
N ARG A 112 0.03 15.58 11.50
CA ARG A 112 0.77 14.59 10.72
C ARG A 112 -0.06 14.09 9.54
N THR A 113 0.49 14.13 8.33
CA THR A 113 -0.20 13.69 7.11
C THR A 113 -0.23 12.15 7.03
N SER A 114 -1.40 11.59 6.81
CA SER A 114 -1.58 10.15 6.54
C SER A 114 -1.21 9.79 5.10
N TYR A 115 -0.76 8.54 4.88
CA TYR A 115 -0.67 8.01 3.51
C TYR A 115 -2.04 8.03 2.83
N LEU A 116 -2.06 8.37 1.53
CA LEU A 116 -3.27 8.26 0.70
C LEU A 116 -3.78 6.82 0.66
N GLU A 117 -2.86 5.86 0.63
CA GLU A 117 -3.14 4.43 0.46
C GLU A 117 -3.30 3.64 1.77
N ARG A 118 -3.52 4.31 2.91
CA ARG A 118 -3.82 3.66 4.19
C ARG A 118 -5.02 2.70 4.13
N PHE A 119 -5.90 2.88 3.15
CA PHE A 119 -7.06 2.01 2.92
C PHE A 119 -6.69 0.59 2.47
N ILE A 120 -5.48 0.37 1.92
CA ILE A 120 -4.92 -0.97 1.69
C ILE A 120 -4.91 -1.74 3.01
N HIS A 121 -4.40 -1.09 4.09
CA HIS A 121 -4.23 -1.71 5.40
C HIS A 121 -5.57 -1.92 6.10
N GLY A 122 -6.38 -0.87 6.26
CA GLY A 122 -7.65 -0.94 6.97
C GLY A 122 -8.58 -2.01 6.38
N GLU A 123 -8.77 -2.02 5.07
CA GLU A 123 -9.71 -2.95 4.42
C GLU A 123 -9.17 -4.40 4.40
N LEU A 124 -7.85 -4.60 4.28
CA LEU A 124 -7.25 -5.92 4.45
C LEU A 124 -7.38 -6.44 5.89
N TYR A 125 -7.18 -5.59 6.89
CA TYR A 125 -7.40 -5.99 8.29
C TYR A 125 -8.86 -6.35 8.57
N LYS A 126 -9.85 -5.66 7.98
CA LYS A 126 -11.26 -6.03 8.09
C LYS A 126 -11.54 -7.41 7.47
N ALA A 127 -11.04 -7.62 6.26
CA ALA A 127 -11.28 -8.85 5.50
C ALA A 127 -10.51 -10.07 6.05
N ARG A 128 -9.39 -9.84 6.75
CA ARG A 128 -8.43 -10.86 7.17
C ARG A 128 -8.06 -10.71 8.65
N PRO A 129 -8.90 -11.18 9.59
CA PRO A 129 -8.58 -11.15 11.03
C PRO A 129 -7.31 -11.91 11.42
N ASP A 130 -6.90 -12.88 10.61
CA ASP A 130 -5.66 -13.65 10.76
C ASP A 130 -4.39 -12.85 10.39
N VAL A 131 -4.53 -11.74 9.67
CA VAL A 131 -3.42 -10.87 9.29
C VAL A 131 -3.11 -9.89 10.40
N ILE A 132 -1.84 -9.86 10.83
CA ILE A 132 -1.33 -8.97 11.87
C ILE A 132 -0.46 -7.87 11.29
N ALA A 133 0.22 -8.10 10.15
CA ALA A 133 1.08 -7.09 9.54
C ALA A 133 0.95 -7.09 8.01
N ILE A 134 1.07 -5.90 7.41
CA ILE A 134 0.91 -5.66 5.97
C ILE A 134 2.05 -4.77 5.48
N VAL A 135 2.63 -5.11 4.33
CA VAL A 135 3.58 -4.27 3.58
C VAL A 135 2.98 -3.93 2.23
N HIS A 136 3.01 -2.67 1.86
CA HIS A 136 2.81 -2.22 0.47
C HIS A 136 4.14 -1.70 -0.08
N SER A 137 4.49 -2.08 -1.31
CA SER A 137 5.76 -1.72 -1.94
C SER A 137 5.66 -1.60 -3.44
N HIS A 138 6.59 -0.84 -4.04
CA HIS A 138 6.79 -0.71 -5.48
C HIS A 138 8.05 -1.49 -5.93
N SER A 139 8.22 -2.67 -5.37
CA SER A 139 9.39 -3.55 -5.53
C SER A 139 9.71 -3.81 -7.01
N PRO A 140 10.91 -3.39 -7.53
CA PRO A 140 11.13 -3.25 -8.98
C PRO A 140 11.09 -4.57 -9.76
N ALA A 141 11.58 -5.67 -9.18
CA ALA A 141 11.53 -6.96 -9.87
C ALA A 141 10.14 -7.61 -9.85
N VAL A 142 9.26 -7.17 -8.95
CA VAL A 142 7.89 -7.67 -8.85
C VAL A 142 6.96 -7.01 -9.87
N LEU A 143 7.16 -5.73 -10.17
CA LEU A 143 6.32 -4.95 -11.08
C LEU A 143 6.07 -5.64 -12.44
N PRO A 144 7.07 -6.20 -13.15
CA PRO A 144 6.85 -6.83 -14.43
C PRO A 144 5.82 -7.97 -14.42
N PHE A 145 5.70 -8.68 -13.29
CA PHE A 145 4.71 -9.75 -13.13
C PHE A 145 3.28 -9.22 -12.93
N ALA A 146 3.13 -7.99 -12.45
CA ALA A 146 1.82 -7.34 -12.35
C ALA A 146 1.30 -6.85 -13.71
N ASP A 147 2.21 -6.60 -14.67
CA ASP A 147 1.93 -5.94 -15.95
C ASP A 147 2.04 -6.87 -17.16
N THR A 148 2.32 -8.16 -16.92
CA THR A 148 2.41 -9.17 -17.96
C THR A 148 1.49 -10.37 -17.67
N ASN A 149 1.42 -11.33 -18.59
CA ASN A 149 0.71 -12.58 -18.39
C ASN A 149 1.56 -13.65 -17.67
N VAL A 150 2.76 -13.30 -17.23
CA VAL A 150 3.64 -14.22 -16.50
C VAL A 150 3.28 -14.21 -15.02
N THR A 151 2.85 -15.35 -14.50
CA THR A 151 2.54 -15.47 -13.06
C THR A 151 3.81 -15.52 -12.22
N LEU A 152 3.89 -14.74 -11.16
CA LEU A 152 4.95 -14.85 -10.14
C LEU A 152 4.72 -16.10 -9.31
N LYS A 153 5.61 -17.10 -9.44
CA LYS A 153 5.54 -18.42 -8.78
C LYS A 153 6.80 -18.70 -7.95
N PRO A 154 6.74 -19.63 -6.98
CA PRO A 154 7.91 -19.95 -6.17
C PRO A 154 8.97 -20.70 -7.00
N MET A 155 10.15 -20.08 -7.11
CA MET A 155 11.33 -20.64 -7.77
C MET A 155 12.17 -21.52 -6.84
N ASN A 156 12.08 -21.24 -5.53
CA ASN A 156 12.86 -21.94 -4.51
C ASN A 156 12.07 -22.09 -3.21
N HIS A 157 12.58 -22.93 -2.29
CA HIS A 157 11.89 -23.27 -1.05
C HIS A 157 11.61 -22.07 -0.14
N ILE A 158 12.44 -20.99 -0.17
CA ILE A 158 12.24 -19.81 0.68
C ILE A 158 10.97 -19.05 0.26
N ALA A 159 10.63 -19.09 -1.02
CA ALA A 159 9.45 -18.43 -1.57
C ALA A 159 8.17 -19.31 -1.56
N GLY A 160 8.18 -20.42 -0.83
CA GLY A 160 7.03 -21.34 -0.75
C GLY A 160 5.70 -20.69 -0.37
N PHE A 161 5.74 -19.57 0.37
CA PHE A 161 4.56 -18.78 0.74
C PHE A 161 3.80 -18.17 -0.45
N LEU A 162 4.38 -18.14 -1.65
CA LEU A 162 3.70 -17.78 -2.90
C LEU A 162 2.69 -18.84 -3.36
N GLY A 163 2.78 -20.08 -2.85
CA GLY A 163 1.86 -21.16 -3.17
C GLY A 163 1.81 -21.47 -4.66
N THR A 164 0.64 -21.41 -5.27
CA THR A 164 0.45 -21.64 -6.72
C THR A 164 0.74 -20.39 -7.58
N GLY A 165 1.10 -19.29 -6.96
CA GLY A 165 1.41 -18.00 -7.60
C GLY A 165 0.63 -16.84 -7.01
N ALA A 166 1.16 -15.63 -7.19
CA ALA A 166 0.55 -14.40 -6.72
C ALA A 166 -0.55 -13.93 -7.69
N PRO A 167 -1.77 -13.63 -7.21
CA PRO A 167 -2.82 -13.03 -8.03
C PRO A 167 -2.51 -11.57 -8.35
N VAL A 168 -3.19 -11.01 -9.37
CA VAL A 168 -3.06 -9.61 -9.79
C VAL A 168 -4.38 -8.88 -9.59
N PHE A 169 -4.33 -7.76 -8.89
CA PHE A 169 -5.44 -6.81 -8.76
C PHE A 169 -5.45 -5.85 -9.95
N GLU A 170 -6.56 -5.82 -10.68
CA GLU A 170 -6.81 -4.89 -11.78
C GLU A 170 -7.71 -3.75 -11.28
N ILE A 171 -7.11 -2.64 -10.89
CA ILE A 171 -7.81 -1.50 -10.29
C ILE A 171 -8.88 -0.88 -11.19
N ARG A 172 -8.74 -0.96 -12.53
CA ARG A 172 -9.73 -0.42 -13.48
C ARG A 172 -11.10 -1.05 -13.32
N LYS A 173 -11.19 -2.28 -12.83
CA LYS A 173 -12.47 -2.95 -12.56
C LYS A 173 -13.28 -2.28 -11.45
N ALA A 174 -12.61 -1.64 -10.49
CA ALA A 174 -13.24 -0.96 -9.36
C ALA A 174 -13.19 0.57 -9.46
N GLY A 175 -12.09 1.11 -10.02
CA GLY A 175 -11.82 2.56 -10.11
C GLY A 175 -12.11 3.18 -11.46
N GLY A 176 -12.49 2.36 -12.47
CA GLY A 176 -12.72 2.84 -13.83
C GLY A 176 -11.45 3.08 -14.66
N PRO A 177 -11.58 3.43 -15.95
CA PRO A 177 -10.45 3.49 -16.87
C PRO A 177 -9.50 4.69 -16.63
N ALA A 178 -9.97 5.74 -15.95
CA ALA A 178 -9.19 6.96 -15.67
C ALA A 178 -8.66 7.00 -14.23
N THR A 179 -8.42 5.83 -13.62
CA THR A 179 -7.82 5.74 -12.29
C THR A 179 -6.37 6.22 -12.30
N ASP A 180 -5.94 6.85 -11.21
CA ASP A 180 -4.54 7.21 -10.96
C ASP A 180 -3.74 6.08 -10.29
N MET A 181 -4.30 4.87 -10.25
CA MET A 181 -3.73 3.64 -9.73
C MET A 181 -3.66 3.54 -8.19
N LEU A 182 -3.96 4.62 -7.44
CA LEU A 182 -3.85 4.65 -5.98
C LEU A 182 -5.10 4.12 -5.28
N ILE A 183 -4.90 3.39 -4.19
CA ILE A 183 -5.98 2.87 -3.32
C ILE A 183 -6.35 3.94 -2.28
N ARG A 184 -7.07 4.96 -2.70
CA ARG A 184 -7.32 6.17 -1.91
C ARG A 184 -8.65 6.22 -1.16
N ASN A 185 -9.43 5.16 -1.18
CA ASN A 185 -10.70 5.06 -0.46
C ASN A 185 -11.05 3.61 -0.09
N GLN A 186 -12.06 3.45 0.76
CA GLN A 186 -12.54 2.16 1.25
C GLN A 186 -13.00 1.23 0.11
N THR A 187 -13.73 1.72 -0.88
CA THR A 187 -14.24 0.92 -2.00
C THR A 187 -13.11 0.24 -2.77
N LEU A 188 -12.04 0.99 -3.08
CA LEU A 188 -10.86 0.44 -3.75
C LEU A 188 -10.10 -0.53 -2.84
N GLY A 189 -9.99 -0.22 -1.55
CA GLY A 189 -9.39 -1.12 -0.56
C GLY A 189 -10.13 -2.43 -0.40
N GLN A 190 -11.47 -2.41 -0.38
CA GLN A 190 -12.33 -3.61 -0.33
C GLN A 190 -12.15 -4.48 -1.58
N ALA A 191 -12.11 -3.86 -2.76
CA ALA A 191 -11.89 -4.57 -4.02
C ALA A 191 -10.49 -5.23 -4.05
N LEU A 192 -9.47 -4.53 -3.54
CA LEU A 192 -8.12 -5.06 -3.39
C LEU A 192 -8.10 -6.24 -2.41
N ALA A 193 -8.71 -6.10 -1.23
CA ALA A 193 -8.78 -7.15 -0.22
C ALA A 193 -9.52 -8.40 -0.73
N ALA A 194 -10.62 -8.23 -1.46
CA ALA A 194 -11.33 -9.31 -2.12
C ALA A 194 -10.46 -10.04 -3.15
N SER A 195 -9.66 -9.30 -3.94
CA SER A 195 -8.72 -9.87 -4.92
C SER A 195 -7.58 -10.64 -4.26
N MET A 196 -7.12 -10.20 -3.10
CA MET A 196 -6.08 -10.91 -2.34
C MET A 196 -6.59 -12.24 -1.78
N GLY A 197 -7.84 -12.28 -1.30
CA GLY A 197 -8.41 -13.48 -0.70
C GLY A 197 -7.52 -14.04 0.42
N LYS A 198 -7.14 -15.32 0.33
CA LYS A 198 -6.26 -15.98 1.30
C LYS A 198 -4.77 -15.95 0.93
N HIS A 199 -4.41 -15.34 -0.18
CA HIS A 199 -3.00 -15.27 -0.59
C HIS A 199 -2.18 -14.42 0.36
N SER A 200 -0.88 -14.72 0.42
CA SER A 200 0.09 -13.94 1.21
C SER A 200 0.62 -12.72 0.46
N ILE A 201 0.58 -12.77 -0.88
CA ILE A 201 1.05 -11.73 -1.79
C ILE A 201 -0.06 -11.44 -2.81
N LEU A 202 -0.28 -10.17 -3.09
CA LEU A 202 -1.11 -9.66 -4.18
C LEU A 202 -0.30 -8.67 -5.00
N LEU A 203 -0.27 -8.83 -6.31
CA LEU A 203 0.31 -7.87 -7.23
C LEU A 203 -0.75 -6.83 -7.61
N MET A 204 -0.32 -5.60 -7.84
CA MET A 204 -1.18 -4.48 -8.25
C MET A 204 -0.72 -4.01 -9.62
N ARG A 205 -1.54 -4.21 -10.66
CA ARG A 205 -1.20 -3.84 -12.05
C ARG A 205 -0.80 -2.36 -12.14
N GLY A 206 0.38 -2.10 -12.75
CA GLY A 206 0.92 -0.75 -12.97
C GLY A 206 1.25 0.01 -11.69
N HIS A 207 1.44 -0.69 -10.54
CA HIS A 207 1.61 0.00 -9.27
C HIS A 207 2.66 -0.66 -8.36
N GLY A 208 2.43 -1.91 -7.95
CA GLY A 208 3.30 -2.57 -6.97
C GLY A 208 2.75 -3.87 -6.44
N SER A 209 2.90 -4.09 -5.14
CA SER A 209 2.43 -5.31 -4.47
C SER A 209 2.04 -5.07 -3.02
N VAL A 210 1.27 -6.01 -2.49
CA VAL A 210 0.91 -6.09 -1.07
C VAL A 210 1.31 -7.46 -0.54
N ALA A 211 2.03 -7.45 0.59
CA ALA A 211 2.32 -8.64 1.38
C ALA A 211 1.53 -8.60 2.70
N ALA A 212 1.00 -9.75 3.13
CA ALA A 212 0.26 -9.88 4.38
C ALA A 212 0.73 -11.11 5.17
N ALA A 213 0.82 -10.98 6.51
CA ALA A 213 1.29 -12.05 7.36
C ALA A 213 0.79 -11.94 8.81
N GLN A 214 1.04 -13.01 9.58
CA GLN A 214 0.69 -13.16 10.99
C GLN A 214 1.65 -12.43 11.97
N SER A 215 2.69 -11.77 11.49
CA SER A 215 3.57 -10.89 12.30
C SER A 215 4.39 -9.96 11.42
N ILE A 216 5.00 -8.91 12.03
CA ILE A 216 5.95 -8.01 11.36
C ILE A 216 7.10 -8.80 10.71
N ARG A 217 7.70 -9.74 11.44
CA ARG A 217 8.85 -10.51 10.95
C ARG A 217 8.48 -11.35 9.73
N HIS A 218 7.30 -11.99 9.76
CA HIS A 218 6.81 -12.76 8.62
C HIS A 218 6.48 -11.88 7.41
N VAL A 219 5.86 -10.71 7.60
CA VAL A 219 5.52 -9.86 6.46
C VAL A 219 6.75 -9.25 5.81
N VAL A 220 7.76 -8.86 6.59
CA VAL A 220 9.05 -8.39 6.06
C VAL A 220 9.77 -9.52 5.32
N PHE A 221 9.79 -10.72 5.88
CA PHE A 221 10.32 -11.92 5.21
C PHE A 221 9.64 -12.15 3.85
N ARG A 222 8.31 -12.13 3.82
CA ARG A 222 7.55 -12.33 2.58
C ARG A 222 7.81 -11.23 1.56
N ALA A 223 7.85 -9.97 1.98
CA ALA A 223 8.12 -8.85 1.07
C ALA A 223 9.53 -8.93 0.46
N VAL A 224 10.56 -9.17 1.27
CA VAL A 224 11.95 -9.31 0.81
C VAL A 224 12.11 -10.49 -0.13
N TYR A 225 11.60 -11.67 0.26
CA TYR A 225 11.77 -12.86 -0.59
C TYR A 225 10.82 -12.90 -1.79
N THR A 226 9.77 -12.09 -1.83
CA THR A 226 9.01 -11.85 -3.07
C THR A 226 9.87 -11.13 -4.10
N GLU A 227 10.59 -10.06 -3.71
CA GLU A 227 11.54 -9.35 -4.60
C GLU A 227 12.67 -10.27 -5.04
N VAL A 228 13.29 -11.01 -4.12
CA VAL A 228 14.38 -11.95 -4.45
C VAL A 228 13.89 -13.05 -5.41
N ASN A 229 12.73 -13.64 -5.14
CA ASN A 229 12.15 -14.69 -6.00
C ASN A 229 11.79 -14.15 -7.39
N ALA A 230 11.27 -12.93 -7.47
CA ALA A 230 10.95 -12.29 -8.75
C ALA A 230 12.21 -12.11 -9.62
N ARG A 231 13.32 -11.64 -9.04
CA ARG A 231 14.62 -11.58 -9.73
C ARG A 231 15.08 -12.94 -10.23
N VAL A 232 15.02 -13.96 -9.37
CA VAL A 232 15.41 -15.33 -9.74
C VAL A 232 14.53 -15.87 -10.87
N GLN A 233 13.22 -15.63 -10.82
CA GLN A 233 12.31 -16.07 -11.89
C GLN A 233 12.62 -15.39 -13.22
N ILE A 234 12.87 -14.06 -13.21
CA ILE A 234 13.26 -13.32 -14.43
C ILE A 234 14.55 -13.91 -15.04
N GLU A 235 15.57 -14.16 -14.23
CA GLU A 235 16.83 -14.73 -14.72
C GLU A 235 16.66 -16.17 -15.21
N ALA A 236 15.89 -17.00 -14.53
CA ALA A 236 15.58 -18.37 -14.96
C ALA A 236 14.87 -18.39 -16.33
N MET A 237 13.92 -17.47 -16.55
CA MET A 237 13.19 -17.36 -17.82
C MET A 237 14.10 -16.97 -19.00
N LYS A 238 15.19 -16.26 -18.77
CA LYS A 238 16.21 -15.96 -19.79
C LYS A 238 17.03 -17.20 -20.17
N LEU A 239 17.20 -18.15 -19.25
CA LEU A 239 17.96 -19.38 -19.46
C LEU A 239 17.11 -20.48 -20.12
N GLY A 240 15.78 -20.40 -20.01
CA GLY A 240 14.87 -21.40 -20.58
C GLY A 240 13.52 -21.42 -19.88
N THR A 241 12.79 -22.54 -19.98
CA THR A 241 11.51 -22.73 -19.29
C THR A 241 11.75 -23.09 -17.83
N PRO A 242 11.33 -22.27 -16.85
CA PRO A 242 11.53 -22.56 -15.44
C PRO A 242 10.72 -23.77 -14.95
N THR A 243 11.31 -24.55 -14.04
CA THR A 243 10.58 -25.52 -13.21
C THR A 243 10.25 -24.87 -11.86
N PHE A 244 8.99 -24.74 -11.54
CA PHE A 244 8.50 -24.16 -10.28
C PHE A 244 8.25 -25.26 -9.25
N LEU A 245 8.21 -24.84 -7.96
CA LEU A 245 7.67 -25.71 -6.92
C LEU A 245 6.19 -26.03 -7.24
N ASN A 246 5.80 -27.27 -7.03
CA ASN A 246 4.38 -27.64 -7.04
C ASN A 246 3.69 -27.18 -5.74
N ALA A 247 2.36 -27.37 -5.64
CA ALA A 247 1.58 -26.87 -4.50
C ALA A 247 1.99 -27.52 -3.17
N GLU A 248 2.30 -28.82 -3.20
CA GLU A 248 2.71 -29.59 -2.03
C GLU A 248 4.11 -29.20 -1.57
N GLU A 249 5.06 -29.05 -2.48
CA GLU A 249 6.42 -28.57 -2.21
C GLU A 249 6.38 -27.15 -1.64
N ALA A 250 5.61 -26.24 -2.26
CA ALA A 250 5.46 -24.86 -1.80
C ALA A 250 4.87 -24.80 -0.39
N SER A 251 3.83 -25.60 -0.11
CA SER A 251 3.19 -25.66 1.20
C SER A 251 4.13 -26.24 2.27
N ALA A 252 4.86 -27.31 1.99
CA ALA A 252 5.82 -27.90 2.91
C ALA A 252 6.97 -26.92 3.21
N ALA A 253 7.50 -26.28 2.17
CA ALA A 253 8.57 -25.30 2.28
C ALA A 253 8.13 -24.05 3.08
N ALA A 254 6.89 -23.54 2.86
CA ALA A 254 6.34 -22.44 3.61
C ALA A 254 6.29 -22.73 5.12
N ARG A 255 5.75 -23.90 5.51
CA ARG A 255 5.71 -24.30 6.94
C ARG A 255 7.10 -24.36 7.58
N THR A 256 8.10 -24.88 6.87
CA THR A 256 9.47 -24.94 7.38
C THR A 256 10.05 -23.54 7.56
N ASN A 257 9.90 -22.66 6.57
CA ASN A 257 10.47 -21.32 6.59
C ASN A 257 9.75 -20.37 7.57
N ASP A 258 8.45 -20.56 7.80
CA ASP A 258 7.71 -19.80 8.83
C ASP A 258 8.33 -19.98 10.23
N GLY A 259 8.95 -21.12 10.54
CA GLY A 259 9.70 -21.35 11.76
C GLY A 259 11.11 -20.73 11.80
N LEU A 260 11.57 -20.14 10.69
CA LEU A 260 12.96 -19.67 10.54
C LEU A 260 13.09 -18.16 10.31
N VAL A 261 11.99 -17.41 10.31
CA VAL A 261 11.95 -15.96 9.98
C VAL A 261 12.82 -15.09 10.90
N ASP A 262 13.09 -15.54 12.14
CA ASP A 262 13.90 -14.81 13.09
C ASP A 262 15.37 -14.69 12.68
N ARG A 263 15.89 -15.67 11.94
CA ARG A 263 17.27 -15.66 11.45
C ARG A 263 17.56 -14.50 10.50
N PRO A 264 16.84 -14.35 9.37
CA PRO A 264 17.05 -13.20 8.48
C PRO A 264 16.62 -11.89 9.15
N TRP A 265 15.57 -11.88 9.98
CA TRP A 265 15.15 -10.70 10.72
C TRP A 265 16.27 -10.12 11.58
N ALA A 266 16.96 -10.94 12.39
CA ALA A 266 18.05 -10.51 13.26
C ALA A 266 19.19 -9.87 12.44
N LEU A 267 19.59 -10.52 11.33
CA LEU A 267 20.63 -10.02 10.44
C LEU A 267 20.24 -8.67 9.80
N TRP A 268 19.04 -8.60 9.24
CA TRP A 268 18.57 -7.39 8.56
C TRP A 268 18.38 -6.23 9.54
N LYS A 269 17.81 -6.51 10.73
CA LYS A 269 17.61 -5.50 11.78
C LYS A 269 18.96 -4.92 12.22
N GLN A 270 19.96 -5.76 12.48
CA GLN A 270 21.31 -5.31 12.84
C GLN A 270 21.90 -4.39 11.74
N ARG A 271 21.81 -4.78 10.47
CA ARG A 271 22.33 -3.99 9.33
C ARG A 271 21.60 -2.68 9.13
N ALA A 272 20.28 -2.72 9.12
CA ALA A 272 19.45 -1.55 8.86
C ALA A 272 19.55 -0.50 9.98
N MET A 273 19.64 -0.95 11.24
CA MET A 273 19.75 -0.06 12.39
C MET A 273 21.18 0.52 12.59
N ALA A 274 22.21 -0.11 12.03
CA ALA A 274 23.58 0.42 12.08
C ALA A 274 23.82 1.57 11.07
N LYS A 275 22.92 1.76 10.10
CA LYS A 275 23.02 2.79 9.06
C LYS A 275 22.25 4.08 9.39
N GLY A 276 21.48 4.11 10.43
CA GLY A 276 20.68 5.23 10.95
C GLY A 276 21.03 5.51 12.37
#